data_47b07b7e3ebb98b0da439c714ed171cd
#
_entry.id   47b07b7e3ebb98b0da439c714ed171cd
#
_cell.length_a   1.000
_cell.length_b   1.000
_cell.length_c   1.000
_cell.angle_alpha   90.00
_cell.angle_beta   90.00
_cell.angle_gamma   90.00
#
_symmetry.space_group_name_H-M   'P 1'
#
loop_
_entity.id
_entity.type
_entity.pdbx_description
1 polymer ?
#
loop_
_entity_poly.entity_id
_entity_poly.type
_entity_poly.pdbx_seq_one_letter_code
_entity_poly.pdbx_strand_id
1 'polypeptide(L)'
;MPKRSSPICCRLSFATLLLLLMTQPAMTQESKSVTLELDHVSICGSNLDTLRRIFTDAGMTPDYGGPHGNGVTQMAIIGFDDASYVELIAPIKPGVTAGSGWAKFMAEDVVPCAWAVGTNVLLQEVDRLKKAGIPVKPPERGSRKRPDGMSVEWMTADLGSGTPGSTLPFIIEDQTPRDWRVQTSAGVKGAPVSGVENVVLGVNNLDASIALFRKAYGWAEPITETQKDFGKLAYFPGEPVILAAPFNGGWLSDRLGKFGEVPVAYLLATRDFAAATKKYKLNGMRTWFGQKVAWFDAGKLKGVRLGVIGQ
;
A
#
# COMPACT_ATOMS: atom_id res chain seq x y z
N MET A 1 -48.36 -51.30 -80.78
CA MET A 1 -47.83 -49.93 -80.86
C MET A 1 -47.49 -49.43 -79.47
N PRO A 2 -46.23 -49.31 -79.09
CA PRO A 2 -45.89 -48.92 -77.78
C PRO A 2 -45.62 -47.42 -77.74
N LYS A 3 -46.08 -46.76 -76.63
CA LYS A 3 -45.84 -45.35 -76.33
C LYS A 3 -44.47 -45.17 -75.69
N ARG A 4 -43.71 -44.22 -76.23
CA ARG A 4 -42.41 -43.78 -75.68
C ARG A 4 -42.67 -42.89 -74.47
N SER A 5 -42.04 -43.21 -73.38
CA SER A 5 -41.88 -42.36 -72.20
C SER A 5 -40.53 -41.62 -72.23
N SER A 6 -40.56 -40.30 -72.11
CA SER A 6 -39.38 -39.46 -71.99
C SER A 6 -38.92 -39.37 -70.51
N PRO A 7 -37.62 -39.33 -70.22
CA PRO A 7 -37.11 -39.16 -68.85
C PRO A 7 -37.07 -37.70 -68.44
N ILE A 8 -37.59 -37.43 -67.27
CA ILE A 8 -37.51 -36.14 -66.55
C ILE A 8 -36.11 -35.97 -65.90
N CYS A 9 -35.38 -34.97 -66.41
CA CYS A 9 -34.07 -34.60 -65.88
C CYS A 9 -34.20 -33.77 -64.63
N CYS A 10 -33.91 -34.37 -63.49
CA CYS A 10 -33.93 -33.68 -62.16
C CYS A 10 -32.61 -32.91 -61.99
N ARG A 11 -32.65 -31.57 -62.09
CA ARG A 11 -31.50 -30.72 -61.77
C ARG A 11 -31.49 -30.48 -60.25
N LEU A 12 -30.53 -31.09 -59.57
CA LEU A 12 -30.19 -30.72 -58.17
C LEU A 12 -29.41 -29.38 -58.18
N SER A 13 -30.03 -28.34 -57.62
CA SER A 13 -29.35 -27.10 -57.29
C SER A 13 -28.68 -27.22 -55.93
N PHE A 14 -27.37 -27.25 -55.89
CA PHE A 14 -26.57 -27.11 -54.67
C PHE A 14 -26.58 -25.63 -54.26
N ALA A 15 -27.34 -25.30 -53.22
CA ALA A 15 -27.23 -24.00 -52.53
C ALA A 15 -26.06 -24.05 -51.53
N THR A 16 -24.95 -23.40 -51.88
CA THR A 16 -23.81 -23.25 -50.99
C THR A 16 -24.13 -22.19 -49.95
N LEU A 17 -24.42 -22.64 -48.73
CA LEU A 17 -24.63 -21.75 -47.55
C LEU A 17 -23.29 -21.24 -47.05
N LEU A 18 -22.95 -19.99 -47.41
CA LEU A 18 -21.76 -19.30 -46.93
C LEU A 18 -22.01 -18.82 -45.49
N LEU A 19 -21.45 -19.55 -44.51
CA LEU A 19 -21.50 -19.17 -43.07
C LEU A 19 -20.51 -18.04 -42.85
N LEU A 20 -20.97 -16.78 -42.83
CA LEU A 20 -20.18 -15.65 -42.36
C LEU A 20 -20.01 -15.75 -40.83
N LEU A 21 -18.85 -16.20 -40.38
CA LEU A 21 -18.41 -16.07 -39.00
C LEU A 21 -18.15 -14.56 -38.71
N MET A 22 -19.12 -13.90 -38.14
CA MET A 22 -18.95 -12.57 -37.55
C MET A 22 -18.09 -12.71 -36.30
N THR A 23 -16.79 -12.46 -36.42
CA THR A 23 -15.91 -12.26 -35.26
C THR A 23 -16.32 -10.93 -34.62
N GLN A 24 -17.09 -10.99 -33.53
CA GLN A 24 -17.32 -9.82 -32.70
C GLN A 24 -15.97 -9.38 -32.07
N PRO A 25 -15.56 -8.11 -32.22
CA PRO A 25 -14.41 -7.62 -31.47
C PRO A 25 -14.72 -7.76 -29.99
N ALA A 26 -13.86 -8.44 -29.25
CA ALA A 26 -13.91 -8.46 -27.81
C ALA A 26 -13.84 -7.00 -27.32
N MET A 27 -14.95 -6.49 -26.81
CA MET A 27 -14.96 -5.20 -26.11
C MET A 27 -14.05 -5.40 -24.88
N THR A 28 -12.83 -4.91 -24.96
CA THR A 28 -11.99 -4.70 -23.78
C THR A 28 -12.73 -3.69 -22.93
N GLN A 29 -13.38 -4.18 -21.88
CA GLN A 29 -13.97 -3.33 -20.84
C GLN A 29 -12.78 -2.63 -20.17
N GLU A 30 -12.55 -1.35 -20.51
CA GLU A 30 -11.59 -0.52 -19.79
C GLU A 30 -11.97 -0.57 -18.31
N SER A 31 -11.14 -1.19 -17.50
CA SER A 31 -11.34 -1.19 -16.04
C SER A 31 -11.19 0.26 -15.59
N LYS A 32 -12.23 0.83 -14.98
CA LYS A 32 -12.18 2.15 -14.39
C LYS A 32 -11.00 2.22 -13.42
N SER A 33 -10.10 3.18 -13.60
CA SER A 33 -8.98 3.41 -12.69
C SER A 33 -9.50 3.69 -11.28
N VAL A 34 -8.87 3.08 -10.29
CA VAL A 34 -9.20 3.24 -8.87
C VAL A 34 -8.12 4.05 -8.21
N THR A 35 -8.47 5.19 -7.64
CA THR A 35 -7.58 6.00 -6.81
C THR A 35 -7.58 5.45 -5.40
N LEU A 36 -6.39 5.26 -4.82
CA LEU A 36 -6.24 4.76 -3.46
C LEU A 36 -6.19 5.93 -2.47
N GLU A 37 -6.96 5.80 -1.40
CA GLU A 37 -6.87 6.68 -0.24
C GLU A 37 -5.95 6.03 0.81
N LEU A 38 -4.77 6.60 1.01
CA LEU A 38 -3.80 6.09 1.97
C LEU A 38 -4.33 6.29 3.40
N ASP A 39 -4.63 5.19 4.08
CA ASP A 39 -5.12 5.21 5.45
C ASP A 39 -3.96 5.37 6.45
N HIS A 40 -2.99 4.48 6.40
CA HIS A 40 -1.82 4.54 7.26
C HIS A 40 -0.66 3.70 6.75
N VAL A 41 0.48 3.95 7.37
CA VAL A 41 1.70 3.15 7.21
C VAL A 41 2.16 2.67 8.56
N SER A 42 2.70 1.44 8.63
CA SER A 42 3.08 0.83 9.90
C SER A 42 4.59 0.64 10.00
N ILE A 43 5.12 0.97 11.19
CA ILE A 43 6.50 0.71 11.59
C ILE A 43 6.45 -0.26 12.76
N CYS A 44 7.01 -1.44 12.54
CA CYS A 44 7.09 -2.50 13.54
C CYS A 44 8.37 -2.40 14.38
N GLY A 45 8.31 -2.87 15.62
CA GLY A 45 9.46 -3.02 16.49
C GLY A 45 9.20 -3.95 17.66
N SER A 46 10.27 -4.31 18.36
CA SER A 46 10.21 -5.24 19.49
C SER A 46 9.67 -4.60 20.78
N ASN A 47 9.68 -3.25 20.87
CA ASN A 47 9.27 -2.51 22.07
C ASN A 47 8.65 -1.16 21.69
N LEU A 48 7.40 -0.93 22.14
CA LEU A 48 6.65 0.29 21.80
C LEU A 48 7.26 1.57 22.38
N ASP A 49 7.78 1.53 23.61
CA ASP A 49 8.39 2.71 24.23
C ASP A 49 9.66 3.15 23.50
N THR A 50 10.42 2.18 22.98
CA THR A 50 11.57 2.47 22.11
C THR A 50 11.12 3.14 20.81
N LEU A 51 10.09 2.62 20.14
CA LEU A 51 9.51 3.24 18.95
C LEU A 51 9.05 4.67 19.25
N ARG A 52 8.26 4.86 20.30
CA ARG A 52 7.74 6.20 20.69
C ARG A 52 8.86 7.19 20.95
N ARG A 53 9.91 6.78 21.69
CA ARG A 53 11.06 7.64 21.99
C ARG A 53 11.78 8.08 20.72
N ILE A 54 12.08 7.17 19.80
CA ILE A 54 12.77 7.47 18.54
C ILE A 54 12.03 8.56 17.76
N PHE A 55 10.71 8.46 17.64
CA PHE A 55 9.89 9.44 16.92
C PHE A 55 9.71 10.75 17.69
N THR A 56 9.66 10.70 19.02
CA THR A 56 9.69 11.92 19.87
C THR A 56 11.00 12.68 19.67
N ASP A 57 12.14 11.98 19.67
CA ASP A 57 13.46 12.57 19.46
C ASP A 57 13.63 13.12 18.01
N ALA A 58 12.87 12.59 17.05
CA ALA A 58 12.76 13.13 15.71
C ALA A 58 11.79 14.33 15.59
N GLY A 59 11.14 14.74 16.68
CA GLY A 59 10.22 15.89 16.72
C GLY A 59 8.77 15.58 16.37
N MET A 60 8.38 14.31 16.40
CA MET A 60 7.01 13.82 16.13
C MET A 60 6.57 12.89 17.27
N THR A 61 6.09 13.47 18.38
CA THR A 61 5.67 12.69 19.55
C THR A 61 4.40 11.87 19.23
N PRO A 62 4.46 10.53 19.33
CA PRO A 62 3.32 9.67 19.07
C PRO A 62 2.36 9.62 20.27
N ASP A 63 1.06 9.58 20.00
CA ASP A 63 0.03 9.31 20.99
C ASP A 63 -0.12 7.80 21.21
N TYR A 64 -0.23 7.37 22.48
CA TYR A 64 -0.49 5.96 22.76
C TYR A 64 -1.92 5.59 22.34
N GLY A 65 -2.04 4.60 21.44
CA GLY A 65 -3.31 4.19 20.86
C GLY A 65 -4.02 3.06 21.60
N GLY A 66 -3.29 2.30 22.42
CA GLY A 66 -3.81 1.17 23.20
C GLY A 66 -3.49 -0.20 22.62
N PRO A 67 -3.94 -1.27 23.28
CA PRO A 67 -3.78 -2.64 22.82
C PRO A 67 -4.82 -2.97 21.74
N HIS A 68 -4.40 -3.78 20.76
CA HIS A 68 -5.32 -4.39 19.79
C HIS A 68 -6.14 -5.49 20.41
N GLY A 69 -7.35 -5.72 19.87
CA GLY A 69 -8.27 -6.76 20.33
C GLY A 69 -7.73 -8.20 20.16
N ASN A 70 -6.65 -8.38 19.38
CA ASN A 70 -5.97 -9.67 19.27
C ASN A 70 -5.20 -10.09 20.55
N GLY A 71 -5.04 -9.19 21.52
CA GLY A 71 -4.32 -9.47 22.77
C GLY A 71 -2.81 -9.68 22.63
N VAL A 72 -2.25 -9.48 21.44
CA VAL A 72 -0.83 -9.71 21.12
C VAL A 72 -0.07 -8.41 20.92
N THR A 73 -0.67 -7.44 20.21
CA THR A 73 -0.03 -6.21 19.80
C THR A 73 -0.64 -4.99 20.43
N GLN A 74 0.16 -3.95 20.58
CA GLN A 74 -0.23 -2.60 20.99
C GLN A 74 0.38 -1.58 20.05
N MET A 75 -0.16 -0.36 20.04
CA MET A 75 0.25 0.65 19.10
C MET A 75 0.32 2.05 19.69
N ALA A 76 1.08 2.91 19.01
CA ALA A 76 1.01 4.36 19.12
C ALA A 76 0.87 4.96 17.72
N ILE A 77 0.30 6.15 17.60
CA ILE A 77 0.01 6.80 16.32
C ILE A 77 0.61 8.20 16.26
N ILE A 78 1.04 8.58 15.07
CA ILE A 78 1.30 9.96 14.69
C ILE A 78 0.25 10.28 13.62
N GLY A 79 -0.89 10.81 14.06
CA GLY A 79 -2.00 11.19 13.18
C GLY A 79 -1.78 12.57 12.59
N PHE A 80 -2.15 12.76 11.34
CA PHE A 80 -2.01 14.01 10.58
C PHE A 80 -3.36 14.68 10.31
N ASP A 81 -3.31 15.90 9.76
CA ASP A 81 -4.50 16.73 9.50
C ASP A 81 -5.41 16.16 8.40
N ASP A 82 -4.86 15.34 7.48
CA ASP A 82 -5.60 14.62 6.43
C ASP A 82 -6.22 13.30 6.93
N ALA A 83 -6.10 13.01 8.23
CA ALA A 83 -6.51 11.77 8.88
C ALA A 83 -5.72 10.51 8.44
N SER A 84 -4.66 10.63 7.66
CA SER A 84 -3.66 9.57 7.52
C SER A 84 -2.78 9.50 8.78
N TYR A 85 -2.06 8.39 8.99
CA TYR A 85 -1.17 8.29 10.16
C TYR A 85 0.00 7.32 9.97
N VAL A 86 1.03 7.50 10.78
CA VAL A 86 2.06 6.51 11.01
C VAL A 86 1.69 5.72 12.26
N GLU A 87 1.51 4.42 12.11
CA GLU A 87 1.32 3.47 13.20
C GLU A 87 2.67 2.93 13.66
N LEU A 88 2.94 3.01 14.96
CA LEU A 88 4.04 2.33 15.62
C LEU A 88 3.47 1.10 16.32
N ILE A 89 3.83 -0.10 15.90
CA ILE A 89 3.26 -1.36 16.41
C ILE A 89 4.33 -2.26 17.02
N ALA A 90 4.04 -2.78 18.22
CA ALA A 90 4.93 -3.67 18.95
C ALA A 90 4.12 -4.72 19.74
N PRO A 91 4.74 -5.84 20.18
CA PRO A 91 4.08 -6.79 21.05
C PRO A 91 3.75 -6.16 22.41
N ILE A 92 2.63 -6.58 23.03
CA ILE A 92 2.27 -6.19 24.40
C ILE A 92 3.30 -6.76 25.40
N LYS A 93 3.69 -8.02 25.17
CA LYS A 93 4.72 -8.67 25.98
C LYS A 93 5.96 -8.87 25.10
N PRO A 94 7.15 -8.40 25.53
CA PRO A 94 8.38 -8.57 24.77
C PRO A 94 8.59 -10.04 24.33
N GLY A 95 8.91 -10.24 23.04
CA GLY A 95 9.15 -11.54 22.44
C GLY A 95 7.90 -12.38 22.16
N VAL A 96 6.71 -11.97 22.58
CA VAL A 96 5.46 -12.69 22.31
C VAL A 96 4.79 -12.11 21.08
N THR A 97 5.03 -12.72 19.91
CA THR A 97 4.52 -12.26 18.61
C THR A 97 3.64 -13.29 17.90
N ALA A 98 3.44 -14.46 18.50
CA ALA A 98 2.61 -15.52 17.95
C ALA A 98 1.17 -15.01 17.69
N GLY A 99 0.64 -15.28 16.49
CA GLY A 99 -0.68 -14.77 16.06
C GLY A 99 -0.64 -13.39 15.39
N SER A 100 0.53 -12.70 15.35
CA SER A 100 0.69 -11.50 14.56
C SER A 100 1.20 -11.83 13.15
N GLY A 101 0.56 -11.27 12.11
CA GLY A 101 1.04 -11.34 10.72
C GLY A 101 2.41 -10.66 10.53
N TRP A 102 2.81 -9.79 11.46
CA TRP A 102 4.06 -9.00 11.42
C TRP A 102 5.15 -9.50 12.38
N ALA A 103 5.02 -10.74 12.91
CA ALA A 103 5.95 -11.30 13.91
C ALA A 103 7.43 -11.16 13.53
N LYS A 104 7.79 -11.44 12.27
CA LYS A 104 9.17 -11.31 11.78
C LYS A 104 9.73 -9.88 11.84
N PHE A 105 8.87 -8.88 11.67
CA PHE A 105 9.27 -7.47 11.75
C PHE A 105 9.37 -6.99 13.20
N MET A 106 8.53 -7.51 14.08
CA MET A 106 8.56 -7.19 15.51
C MET A 106 9.77 -7.78 16.24
N ALA A 107 10.49 -8.71 15.63
CA ALA A 107 11.76 -9.20 16.14
C ALA A 107 12.92 -8.21 15.93
N GLU A 108 12.72 -7.21 15.08
CA GLU A 108 13.70 -6.15 14.81
C GLU A 108 13.47 -4.93 15.70
N ASP A 109 14.50 -4.07 15.80
CA ASP A 109 14.39 -2.87 16.63
C ASP A 109 13.39 -1.85 16.06
N VAL A 110 13.50 -1.52 14.76
CA VAL A 110 12.60 -0.58 14.08
C VAL A 110 12.60 -0.82 12.58
N VAL A 111 11.45 -1.19 12.00
CA VAL A 111 11.36 -1.42 10.55
C VAL A 111 10.01 -1.02 9.97
N PRO A 112 9.94 -0.40 8.77
CA PRO A 112 8.71 -0.31 7.99
C PRO A 112 8.19 -1.73 7.69
N CYS A 113 6.89 -1.98 7.89
CA CYS A 113 6.36 -3.34 7.80
C CYS A 113 5.06 -3.49 7.02
N ALA A 114 4.23 -2.45 6.95
CA ALA A 114 2.94 -2.54 6.27
C ALA A 114 2.42 -1.17 5.84
N TRP A 115 1.42 -1.19 4.96
CA TRP A 115 0.62 -0.05 4.59
C TRP A 115 -0.83 -0.47 4.32
N ALA A 116 -1.74 0.47 4.51
CA ALA A 116 -3.17 0.27 4.38
C ALA A 116 -3.83 1.36 3.56
N VAL A 117 -4.91 1.00 2.88
CA VAL A 117 -5.78 1.94 2.17
C VAL A 117 -7.18 1.91 2.77
N GLY A 118 -7.77 3.09 2.94
CA GLY A 118 -9.12 3.26 3.45
C GLY A 118 -10.18 3.03 2.38
N THR A 119 -11.34 2.57 2.80
CA THR A 119 -12.54 2.49 1.97
C THR A 119 -13.79 2.54 2.84
N ASN A 120 -14.93 2.86 2.24
CA ASN A 120 -16.26 2.73 2.85
C ASN A 120 -17.10 1.65 2.16
N VAL A 121 -16.50 0.83 1.30
CA VAL A 121 -17.14 -0.22 0.49
C VAL A 121 -16.29 -1.49 0.42
N LEU A 122 -15.71 -1.93 1.55
CA LEU A 122 -14.71 -3.00 1.64
C LEU A 122 -15.14 -4.27 0.91
N LEU A 123 -16.36 -4.73 1.09
CA LEU A 123 -16.84 -5.97 0.45
C LEU A 123 -16.90 -5.84 -1.08
N GLN A 124 -17.26 -4.66 -1.60
CA GLN A 124 -17.27 -4.41 -3.05
C GLN A 124 -15.86 -4.38 -3.62
N GLU A 125 -14.90 -3.78 -2.89
CA GLU A 125 -13.48 -3.77 -3.28
C GLU A 125 -12.88 -5.18 -3.26
N VAL A 126 -13.20 -5.99 -2.26
CA VAL A 126 -12.80 -7.40 -2.19
C VAL A 126 -13.30 -8.17 -3.42
N ASP A 127 -14.56 -8.00 -3.79
CA ASP A 127 -15.14 -8.67 -4.96
C ASP A 127 -14.51 -8.17 -6.27
N ARG A 128 -14.26 -6.86 -6.39
CA ARG A 128 -13.59 -6.26 -7.54
C ARG A 128 -12.17 -6.83 -7.71
N LEU A 129 -11.39 -6.87 -6.64
CA LEU A 129 -10.03 -7.38 -6.66
C LEU A 129 -9.97 -8.89 -6.96
N LYS A 130 -10.89 -9.68 -6.39
CA LYS A 130 -11.01 -11.11 -6.74
C LYS A 130 -11.34 -11.31 -8.21
N LYS A 131 -12.25 -10.52 -8.79
CA LYS A 131 -12.56 -10.54 -10.23
C LYS A 131 -11.36 -10.14 -11.08
N ALA A 132 -10.51 -9.23 -10.60
CA ALA A 132 -9.23 -8.90 -11.23
C ALA A 132 -8.18 -10.00 -11.06
N GLY A 133 -8.49 -11.09 -10.35
CA GLY A 133 -7.57 -12.21 -10.11
C GLY A 133 -6.44 -11.85 -9.13
N ILE A 134 -6.73 -10.96 -8.17
CA ILE A 134 -5.87 -10.67 -7.02
C ILE A 134 -6.30 -11.57 -5.87
N PRO A 135 -5.39 -12.35 -5.25
CA PRO A 135 -5.71 -13.09 -4.03
C PRO A 135 -6.14 -12.14 -2.92
N VAL A 136 -7.29 -12.41 -2.31
CA VAL A 136 -7.80 -11.64 -1.17
C VAL A 136 -8.25 -12.60 -0.09
N LYS A 137 -7.72 -12.44 1.13
CA LYS A 137 -8.18 -13.21 2.29
C LYS A 137 -9.59 -12.79 2.70
N PRO A 138 -10.35 -13.67 3.36
CA PRO A 138 -11.64 -13.27 3.91
C PRO A 138 -11.51 -12.04 4.80
N PRO A 139 -12.47 -11.09 4.73
CA PRO A 139 -12.48 -9.94 5.63
C PRO A 139 -12.56 -10.36 7.09
N GLU A 140 -11.80 -9.66 7.94
CA GLU A 140 -11.73 -9.90 9.37
C GLU A 140 -12.09 -8.64 10.15
N ARG A 141 -12.69 -8.81 11.34
CA ARG A 141 -12.96 -7.72 12.28
C ARG A 141 -11.71 -7.45 13.10
N GLY A 142 -11.34 -6.16 13.20
CA GLY A 142 -10.31 -5.67 14.07
C GLY A 142 -10.90 -4.72 15.12
N SER A 143 -10.21 -4.57 16.24
CA SER A 143 -10.56 -3.61 17.28
C SER A 143 -9.35 -3.22 18.09
N ARG A 144 -9.48 -2.11 18.81
CA ARG A 144 -8.57 -1.74 19.90
C ARG A 144 -9.32 -0.99 20.98
N LYS A 145 -8.78 -1.02 22.18
CA LYS A 145 -9.28 -0.22 23.29
C LYS A 145 -8.38 1.00 23.47
N ARG A 146 -8.97 2.19 23.37
CA ARG A 146 -8.27 3.45 23.58
C ARG A 146 -7.93 3.63 25.07
N PRO A 147 -6.95 4.50 25.42
CA PRO A 147 -6.62 4.81 26.82
C PRO A 147 -7.79 5.36 27.64
N ASP A 148 -8.73 6.05 26.98
CA ASP A 148 -9.97 6.56 27.62
C ASP A 148 -11.05 5.49 27.82
N GLY A 149 -10.76 4.23 27.44
CA GLY A 149 -11.67 3.09 27.57
C GLY A 149 -12.62 2.88 26.40
N MET A 150 -12.64 3.79 25.41
CA MET A 150 -13.50 3.67 24.24
C MET A 150 -13.00 2.54 23.32
N SER A 151 -13.91 1.73 22.80
CA SER A 151 -13.60 0.72 21.79
C SER A 151 -13.70 1.31 20.38
N VAL A 152 -12.70 1.03 19.56
CA VAL A 152 -12.65 1.39 18.15
C VAL A 152 -12.65 0.09 17.33
N GLU A 153 -13.49 0.03 16.30
CA GLU A 153 -13.71 -1.17 15.50
C GLU A 153 -13.58 -0.88 14.00
N TRP A 154 -13.08 -1.84 13.27
CA TRP A 154 -12.92 -1.80 11.81
C TRP A 154 -13.03 -3.19 11.20
N MET A 155 -13.13 -3.24 9.87
CA MET A 155 -12.91 -4.46 9.09
C MET A 155 -11.67 -4.30 8.23
N THR A 156 -10.94 -5.39 8.02
CA THR A 156 -9.79 -5.43 7.11
C THR A 156 -9.88 -6.58 6.13
N ALA A 157 -9.24 -6.43 4.98
CA ALA A 157 -9.01 -7.52 4.04
C ALA A 157 -7.56 -7.46 3.53
N ASP A 158 -6.84 -8.58 3.68
CA ASP A 158 -5.46 -8.70 3.23
C ASP A 158 -5.39 -9.05 1.75
N LEU A 159 -4.54 -8.34 1.01
CA LEU A 159 -4.31 -8.56 -0.42
C LEU A 159 -3.00 -9.29 -0.68
N GLY A 160 -3.04 -10.20 -1.65
CA GLY A 160 -1.89 -11.03 -2.01
C GLY A 160 -1.68 -12.21 -1.06
N SER A 161 -0.61 -12.96 -1.31
CA SER A 161 -0.24 -14.15 -0.52
C SER A 161 0.81 -13.86 0.56
N GLY A 162 1.34 -12.64 0.60
CA GLY A 162 2.41 -12.23 1.51
C GLY A 162 1.93 -11.85 2.92
N THR A 163 2.81 -11.22 3.67
CA THR A 163 2.48 -10.54 4.92
C THR A 163 1.48 -9.41 4.64
N PRO A 164 0.46 -9.19 5.49
CA PRO A 164 -0.49 -8.11 5.31
C PRO A 164 0.20 -6.75 5.10
N GLY A 165 -0.19 -6.04 4.04
CA GLY A 165 0.39 -4.72 3.72
C GLY A 165 1.85 -4.74 3.29
N SER A 166 2.40 -5.89 2.84
CA SER A 166 3.79 -5.94 2.36
C SER A 166 3.95 -5.34 0.96
N THR A 167 3.51 -6.01 -0.08
CA THR A 167 3.56 -5.48 -1.46
C THR A 167 2.28 -4.73 -1.79
N LEU A 168 1.13 -5.42 -1.81
CA LEU A 168 -0.17 -4.77 -1.89
C LEU A 168 -0.61 -4.30 -0.49
N PRO A 169 -1.42 -3.23 -0.37
CA PRO A 169 -1.96 -2.81 0.92
C PRO A 169 -2.90 -3.86 1.48
N PHE A 170 -3.18 -3.79 2.78
CA PHE A 170 -4.47 -4.29 3.22
C PHE A 170 -5.51 -3.17 3.14
N ILE A 171 -6.77 -3.56 2.96
CA ILE A 171 -7.89 -2.62 2.90
C ILE A 171 -8.49 -2.51 4.29
N ILE A 172 -8.87 -1.30 4.72
CA ILE A 172 -9.50 -1.06 6.01
C ILE A 172 -10.77 -0.22 5.84
N GLU A 173 -11.83 -0.62 6.54
CA GLU A 173 -13.10 0.10 6.63
C GLU A 173 -13.48 0.33 8.09
N ASP A 174 -13.66 1.59 8.48
CA ASP A 174 -14.09 1.95 9.82
C ASP A 174 -15.51 1.47 10.10
N GLN A 175 -15.72 0.81 11.25
CA GLN A 175 -17.03 0.42 11.76
C GLN A 175 -17.50 1.36 12.89
N THR A 176 -16.57 2.13 13.46
CA THR A 176 -16.80 3.25 14.37
C THR A 176 -16.36 4.55 13.69
N PRO A 177 -16.79 5.73 14.16
CA PRO A 177 -16.39 7.01 13.56
C PRO A 177 -14.87 7.12 13.38
N ARG A 178 -14.43 7.62 12.20
CA ARG A 178 -13.02 7.76 11.85
C ARG A 178 -12.22 8.54 12.90
N ASP A 179 -12.77 9.63 13.41
CA ASP A 179 -12.16 10.49 14.43
C ASP A 179 -11.97 9.78 15.80
N TRP A 180 -12.63 8.65 16.02
CA TRP A 180 -12.35 7.78 17.16
C TRP A 180 -11.06 6.98 16.94
N ARG A 181 -10.76 6.62 15.69
CA ARG A 181 -9.58 5.82 15.36
C ARG A 181 -8.34 6.68 15.24
N VAL A 182 -8.43 7.84 14.60
CA VAL A 182 -7.30 8.76 14.42
C VAL A 182 -7.72 10.21 14.58
N GLN A 183 -6.87 10.98 15.24
CA GLN A 183 -6.94 12.44 15.35
C GLN A 183 -5.54 13.00 15.12
N THR A 184 -5.44 14.27 14.73
CA THR A 184 -4.14 14.94 14.60
C THR A 184 -3.40 14.90 15.93
N SER A 185 -2.23 14.27 15.95
CA SER A 185 -1.41 14.15 17.15
C SER A 185 -0.90 15.49 17.61
N ALA A 186 -0.91 15.72 18.94
CA ALA A 186 -0.43 16.96 19.53
C ALA A 186 1.02 17.29 19.10
N GLY A 187 1.86 16.27 18.90
CA GLY A 187 3.26 16.42 18.46
C GLY A 187 3.45 16.95 17.03
N VAL A 188 2.40 16.90 16.20
CA VAL A 188 2.45 17.37 14.79
C VAL A 188 1.39 18.43 14.48
N LYS A 189 0.52 18.76 15.41
CA LYS A 189 -0.50 19.81 15.23
C LYS A 189 0.16 21.14 14.87
N GLY A 190 -0.26 21.74 13.74
CA GLY A 190 0.37 22.96 13.21
C GLY A 190 1.81 22.78 12.72
N ALA A 191 2.27 21.54 12.53
CA ALA A 191 3.55 21.25 11.91
C ALA A 191 3.49 21.43 10.38
N PRO A 192 4.65 21.61 9.72
CA PRO A 192 4.69 21.76 8.27
C PRO A 192 4.41 20.46 7.50
N VAL A 193 4.25 19.33 8.16
CA VAL A 193 3.81 18.06 7.57
C VAL A 193 2.31 17.88 7.77
N SER A 194 1.59 17.36 6.77
CA SER A 194 0.13 17.31 6.75
C SER A 194 -0.47 15.93 6.57
N GLY A 195 0.33 14.93 6.21
CA GLY A 195 -0.14 13.57 5.93
C GLY A 195 0.96 12.62 5.53
N VAL A 196 0.59 11.40 5.20
CA VAL A 196 1.46 10.44 4.50
C VAL A 196 1.17 10.50 3.02
N GLU A 197 2.15 10.88 2.21
CA GLU A 197 1.99 11.08 0.76
C GLU A 197 2.27 9.80 -0.02
N ASN A 198 3.43 9.16 0.23
CA ASN A 198 3.81 7.97 -0.52
C ASN A 198 4.37 6.86 0.34
N VAL A 199 4.06 5.65 -0.08
CA VAL A 199 4.75 4.43 0.32
C VAL A 199 5.77 4.08 -0.75
N VAL A 200 7.04 3.93 -0.37
CA VAL A 200 8.09 3.40 -1.24
C VAL A 200 8.19 1.91 -0.99
N LEU A 201 7.81 1.12 -1.97
CA LEU A 201 7.82 -0.35 -1.91
C LEU A 201 9.09 -0.88 -2.56
N GLY A 202 9.91 -1.59 -1.80
CA GLY A 202 11.02 -2.35 -2.33
C GLY A 202 10.51 -3.61 -3.05
N VAL A 203 10.91 -3.80 -4.30
CA VAL A 203 10.48 -4.92 -5.15
C VAL A 203 11.68 -5.58 -5.83
N ASN A 204 11.61 -6.90 -6.05
CA ASN A 204 12.66 -7.64 -6.72
C ASN A 204 12.60 -7.51 -8.24
N ASN A 205 11.39 -7.38 -8.80
CA ASN A 205 11.15 -7.25 -10.23
C ASN A 205 10.20 -6.08 -10.48
N LEU A 206 10.75 -4.97 -10.97
CA LEU A 206 10.00 -3.73 -11.19
C LEU A 206 8.84 -3.92 -12.17
N ASP A 207 9.09 -4.59 -13.32
CA ASP A 207 8.09 -4.76 -14.36
C ASP A 207 6.93 -5.66 -13.91
N ALA A 208 7.24 -6.74 -13.17
CA ALA A 208 6.21 -7.61 -12.59
C ALA A 208 5.36 -6.88 -11.56
N SER A 209 5.97 -6.01 -10.74
CA SER A 209 5.26 -5.22 -9.74
C SER A 209 4.43 -4.11 -10.39
N ILE A 210 4.92 -3.44 -11.45
CA ILE A 210 4.13 -2.52 -12.26
C ILE A 210 2.89 -3.23 -12.82
N ALA A 211 3.06 -4.40 -13.44
CA ALA A 211 1.96 -5.19 -13.97
C ALA A 211 0.94 -5.59 -12.89
N LEU A 212 1.41 -5.94 -11.68
CA LEU A 212 0.55 -6.29 -10.55
C LEU A 212 -0.34 -5.11 -10.13
N PHE A 213 0.24 -3.91 -9.94
CA PHE A 213 -0.51 -2.72 -9.54
C PHE A 213 -1.50 -2.28 -10.63
N ARG A 214 -1.09 -2.32 -11.89
CA ARG A 214 -1.98 -2.03 -13.02
C ARG A 214 -3.14 -3.03 -13.12
N LYS A 215 -2.87 -4.30 -12.89
CA LYS A 215 -3.91 -5.34 -12.82
C LYS A 215 -4.88 -5.11 -11.67
N ALA A 216 -4.37 -4.75 -10.48
CA ALA A 216 -5.18 -4.56 -9.29
C ALA A 216 -6.08 -3.32 -9.36
N TYR A 217 -5.56 -2.21 -9.93
CA TYR A 217 -6.18 -0.90 -9.81
C TYR A 217 -6.50 -0.20 -11.15
N GLY A 218 -6.13 -0.78 -12.28
CA GLY A 218 -6.37 -0.21 -13.60
C GLY A 218 -5.52 1.02 -13.91
N TRP A 219 -4.39 1.21 -13.21
CA TRP A 219 -3.54 2.39 -13.37
C TRP A 219 -2.84 2.44 -14.74
N ALA A 220 -2.55 3.64 -15.20
CA ALA A 220 -1.75 3.88 -16.40
C ALA A 220 -0.28 3.44 -16.19
N GLU A 221 0.53 3.54 -17.25
CA GLU A 221 1.98 3.32 -17.13
C GLU A 221 2.60 4.33 -16.16
N PRO A 222 3.50 3.89 -15.26
CA PRO A 222 4.18 4.79 -14.34
C PRO A 222 5.25 5.62 -15.04
N ILE A 223 5.61 6.74 -14.41
CA ILE A 223 6.83 7.48 -14.74
C ILE A 223 7.99 6.76 -14.03
N THR A 224 9.11 6.57 -14.75
CA THR A 224 10.29 5.90 -14.20
C THR A 224 11.48 6.84 -14.12
N GLU A 225 12.29 6.68 -13.09
CA GLU A 225 13.58 7.35 -12.94
C GLU A 225 14.58 6.49 -12.17
N THR A 226 15.80 6.97 -12.03
CA THR A 226 16.86 6.28 -11.28
C THR A 226 17.35 7.16 -10.14
N GLN A 227 17.41 6.59 -8.95
CA GLN A 227 17.98 7.22 -7.76
C GLN A 227 19.13 6.38 -7.19
N LYS A 228 20.28 7.01 -6.95
CA LYS A 228 21.51 6.32 -6.53
C LYS A 228 21.29 5.39 -5.32
N ASP A 229 20.49 5.83 -4.35
CA ASP A 229 20.32 5.12 -3.07
C ASP A 229 19.13 4.15 -3.09
N PHE A 230 18.23 4.23 -4.09
CA PHE A 230 16.99 3.44 -4.18
C PHE A 230 16.89 2.58 -5.45
N GLY A 231 17.83 2.72 -6.40
CA GLY A 231 17.81 1.97 -7.65
C GLY A 231 16.86 2.56 -8.71
N LYS A 232 16.16 1.70 -9.43
CA LYS A 232 15.13 2.11 -10.39
C LYS A 232 13.82 2.35 -9.66
N LEU A 233 13.22 3.52 -9.88
CA LEU A 233 11.94 3.89 -9.32
C LEU A 233 10.85 3.90 -10.39
N ALA A 234 9.61 3.56 -10.00
CA ALA A 234 8.42 3.75 -10.81
C ALA A 234 7.31 4.38 -9.94
N TYR A 235 6.79 5.52 -10.37
CA TYR A 235 5.74 6.28 -9.71
C TYR A 235 4.49 6.32 -10.57
N PHE A 236 3.36 6.00 -10.01
CA PHE A 236 2.06 6.13 -10.63
C PHE A 236 1.49 7.52 -10.31
N PRO A 237 1.41 8.44 -11.28
CA PRO A 237 0.98 9.82 -11.02
C PRO A 237 -0.40 9.91 -10.38
N GLY A 238 -0.46 10.61 -9.24
CA GLY A 238 -1.70 10.77 -8.46
C GLY A 238 -1.99 9.62 -7.48
N GLU A 239 -1.12 8.60 -7.42
CA GLU A 239 -1.30 7.46 -6.54
C GLU A 239 -0.22 7.40 -5.44
N PRO A 240 -0.51 6.85 -4.26
CA PRO A 240 0.39 6.93 -3.12
C PRO A 240 1.54 5.91 -3.15
N VAL A 241 1.93 5.40 -4.32
CA VAL A 241 2.88 4.30 -4.46
C VAL A 241 4.06 4.68 -5.33
N ILE A 242 5.26 4.43 -4.81
CA ILE A 242 6.52 4.43 -5.55
C ILE A 242 7.14 3.04 -5.42
N LEU A 243 7.35 2.34 -6.52
CA LEU A 243 8.07 1.07 -6.55
C LEU A 243 9.57 1.36 -6.65
N ALA A 244 10.41 0.61 -5.91
CA ALA A 244 11.86 0.75 -5.91
C ALA A 244 12.52 -0.62 -6.10
N ALA A 245 13.21 -0.81 -7.23
CA ALA A 245 13.99 -2.01 -7.51
C ALA A 245 15.49 -1.71 -7.37
N PRO A 246 16.22 -2.45 -6.52
CA PRO A 246 17.62 -2.16 -6.27
C PRO A 246 18.48 -2.38 -7.51
N PHE A 247 19.62 -1.71 -7.56
CA PHE A 247 20.75 -2.20 -8.33
C PHE A 247 21.37 -3.42 -7.62
N ASN A 248 22.30 -4.07 -8.25
CA ASN A 248 23.00 -5.20 -7.63
C ASN A 248 23.72 -4.75 -6.34
N GLY A 249 23.30 -5.36 -5.21
CA GLY A 249 23.85 -5.07 -3.87
C GLY A 249 23.31 -3.81 -3.20
N GLY A 250 23.79 -3.55 -1.97
CA GLY A 250 23.43 -2.39 -1.15
C GLY A 250 22.21 -2.60 -0.25
N TRP A 251 21.91 -1.58 0.56
CA TRP A 251 20.93 -1.65 1.66
C TRP A 251 19.53 -2.14 1.22
N LEU A 252 19.09 -1.76 0.02
CA LEU A 252 17.77 -2.16 -0.48
C LEU A 252 17.76 -3.64 -0.85
N SER A 253 18.81 -4.15 -1.51
CA SER A 253 18.98 -5.58 -1.78
C SER A 253 19.03 -6.40 -0.48
N ASP A 254 19.80 -5.94 0.50
CA ASP A 254 19.93 -6.61 1.81
C ASP A 254 18.58 -6.67 2.53
N ARG A 255 17.81 -5.57 2.47
CA ARG A 255 16.49 -5.50 3.07
C ARG A 255 15.50 -6.45 2.38
N LEU A 256 15.50 -6.49 1.05
CA LEU A 256 14.65 -7.41 0.28
C LEU A 256 15.05 -8.87 0.52
N GLY A 257 16.34 -9.17 0.64
CA GLY A 257 16.84 -10.49 1.02
C GLY A 257 16.33 -10.94 2.39
N LYS A 258 16.20 -10.01 3.35
CA LYS A 258 15.78 -10.31 4.72
C LYS A 258 14.26 -10.40 4.86
N PHE A 259 13.50 -9.49 4.25
CA PHE A 259 12.08 -9.35 4.49
C PHE A 259 11.19 -9.70 3.30
N GLY A 260 11.77 -9.87 2.10
CA GLY A 260 11.04 -9.95 0.85
C GLY A 260 10.58 -8.56 0.38
N GLU A 261 9.64 -8.53 -0.55
CA GLU A 261 9.04 -7.28 -1.05
C GLU A 261 8.17 -6.64 0.03
N VAL A 262 8.53 -5.41 0.42
CA VAL A 262 7.95 -4.71 1.59
C VAL A 262 8.07 -3.20 1.43
N PRO A 263 7.35 -2.40 2.23
CA PRO A 263 7.67 -0.99 2.40
C PRO A 263 9.11 -0.81 2.88
N VAL A 264 9.83 0.10 2.24
CA VAL A 264 11.24 0.39 2.55
C VAL A 264 11.45 1.83 2.98
N ALA A 265 10.52 2.72 2.63
CA ALA A 265 10.49 4.09 3.09
C ALA A 265 9.04 4.64 3.04
N TYR A 266 8.81 5.71 3.80
CA TYR A 266 7.58 6.50 3.75
C TYR A 266 7.91 7.96 3.52
N LEU A 267 7.10 8.66 2.73
CA LEU A 267 7.22 10.08 2.46
C LEU A 267 6.01 10.81 3.04
N LEU A 268 6.27 11.80 3.87
CA LEU A 268 5.24 12.67 4.44
C LEU A 268 4.97 13.85 3.50
N ALA A 269 3.70 14.20 3.34
CA ALA A 269 3.27 15.40 2.63
C ALA A 269 3.68 16.67 3.38
N THR A 270 4.07 17.71 2.65
CA THR A 270 4.27 19.03 3.24
C THR A 270 3.73 20.14 2.33
N ARG A 271 3.15 21.17 2.97
CA ARG A 271 2.76 22.42 2.30
C ARG A 271 3.88 23.45 2.29
N ASP A 272 4.91 23.26 3.12
CA ASP A 272 6.09 24.12 3.21
C ASP A 272 7.34 23.27 3.44
N PHE A 273 7.98 22.95 2.32
CA PHE A 273 9.18 22.10 2.31
C PHE A 273 10.36 22.72 3.07
N ALA A 274 10.51 24.05 2.99
CA ALA A 274 11.58 24.77 3.69
C ALA A 274 11.37 24.74 5.20
N ALA A 275 10.14 25.00 5.67
CA ALA A 275 9.78 24.91 7.08
C ALA A 275 9.94 23.49 7.63
N ALA A 276 9.53 22.46 6.85
CA ALA A 276 9.70 21.05 7.23
C ALA A 276 11.19 20.68 7.35
N THR A 277 12.00 21.07 6.37
CA THR A 277 13.45 20.84 6.37
C THR A 277 14.12 21.47 7.58
N LYS A 278 13.75 22.72 7.91
CA LYS A 278 14.28 23.45 9.08
C LYS A 278 13.84 22.79 10.40
N LYS A 279 12.52 22.53 10.54
CA LYS A 279 11.94 22.00 11.80
C LYS A 279 12.53 20.63 12.15
N TYR A 280 12.56 19.71 11.18
CA TYR A 280 12.99 18.33 11.41
C TYR A 280 14.47 18.09 11.11
N LYS A 281 15.22 19.15 10.73
CA LYS A 281 16.63 19.06 10.35
C LYS A 281 16.88 17.99 9.29
N LEU A 282 16.02 18.00 8.25
CA LEU A 282 16.09 17.03 7.17
C LEU A 282 17.38 17.20 6.37
N ASN A 283 17.86 16.10 5.81
CA ASN A 283 19.11 16.03 5.02
C ASN A 283 18.90 15.28 3.70
N GLY A 284 19.97 15.11 2.92
CA GLY A 284 19.97 14.27 1.73
C GLY A 284 18.98 14.72 0.65
N MET A 285 18.77 16.05 0.51
CA MET A 285 17.84 16.60 -0.48
C MET A 285 18.08 16.05 -1.88
N ARG A 286 17.01 15.62 -2.52
CA ARG A 286 16.96 15.10 -3.90
C ARG A 286 15.71 15.62 -4.61
N THR A 287 15.63 15.36 -5.90
CA THR A 287 14.42 15.52 -6.69
C THR A 287 13.96 14.13 -7.13
N TRP A 288 12.70 13.81 -6.83
CA TRP A 288 12.01 12.60 -7.29
C TRP A 288 10.78 13.02 -8.09
N PHE A 289 10.70 12.61 -9.34
CA PHE A 289 9.56 12.89 -10.21
C PHE A 289 9.17 14.38 -10.23
N GLY A 290 10.19 15.28 -10.22
CA GLY A 290 10.00 16.73 -10.21
C GLY A 290 9.71 17.36 -8.85
N GLN A 291 9.55 16.58 -7.78
CA GLN A 291 9.30 17.06 -6.42
C GLN A 291 10.56 16.98 -5.55
N LYS A 292 10.71 17.89 -4.60
CA LYS A 292 11.79 17.86 -3.61
C LYS A 292 11.52 16.76 -2.58
N VAL A 293 12.53 15.98 -2.26
CA VAL A 293 12.51 14.97 -1.19
C VAL A 293 13.69 15.21 -0.27
N ALA A 294 13.47 15.19 1.04
CA ALA A 294 14.52 15.23 2.05
C ALA A 294 14.18 14.26 3.19
N TRP A 295 15.19 13.81 3.89
CA TRP A 295 15.10 12.67 4.78
C TRP A 295 15.37 13.05 6.23
N PHE A 296 14.62 12.45 7.14
CA PHE A 296 15.02 12.40 8.55
C PHE A 296 16.35 11.67 8.69
N ASP A 297 17.08 11.97 9.75
CA ASP A 297 18.33 11.28 10.06
C ASP A 297 18.04 9.79 10.36
N ALA A 298 18.43 8.92 9.41
CA ALA A 298 18.22 7.49 9.53
C ALA A 298 18.94 6.87 10.75
N GLY A 299 20.05 7.42 11.19
CA GLY A 299 20.73 6.99 12.42
C GLY A 299 19.87 7.20 13.65
N LYS A 300 19.19 8.35 13.74
CA LYS A 300 18.22 8.65 14.82
C LYS A 300 16.99 7.75 14.74
N LEU A 301 16.51 7.42 13.54
CA LEU A 301 15.37 6.54 13.30
C LEU A 301 15.75 5.05 13.21
N LYS A 302 16.95 4.66 13.70
CA LYS A 302 17.42 3.27 13.70
C LYS A 302 17.37 2.59 12.33
N GLY A 303 17.66 3.33 11.27
CA GLY A 303 17.67 2.84 9.90
C GLY A 303 16.35 2.99 9.14
N VAL A 304 15.27 3.40 9.78
CA VAL A 304 14.01 3.72 9.07
C VAL A 304 14.23 4.92 8.15
N ARG A 305 13.85 4.76 6.90
CA ARG A 305 13.85 5.82 5.91
C ARG A 305 12.48 6.51 5.90
N LEU A 306 12.39 7.60 6.64
CA LEU A 306 11.25 8.50 6.62
C LEU A 306 11.70 9.80 5.95
N GLY A 307 10.94 10.26 4.97
CA GLY A 307 11.23 11.49 4.25
C GLY A 307 10.04 12.43 4.24
N VAL A 308 10.28 13.62 3.69
CA VAL A 308 9.25 14.60 3.38
C VAL A 308 9.33 14.89 1.89
N ILE A 309 8.18 14.96 1.22
CA ILE A 309 8.05 15.29 -0.19
C ILE A 309 7.17 16.52 -0.38
N GLY A 310 7.54 17.37 -1.32
CA GLY A 310 6.80 18.60 -1.61
C GLY A 310 7.44 19.41 -2.73
N GLN A 311 6.85 20.55 -3.06
CA GLN A 311 7.35 21.47 -4.09
C GLN A 311 8.38 22.45 -3.55
#